data_cbc8950697f3d83687745e03631386b1
#
_entry.id   cbc8950697f3d83687745e03631386b1
#
_cell.length_a   1.000
_cell.length_b   1.000
_cell.length_c   1.000
_cell.angle_alpha   90.00
_cell.angle_beta   90.00
_cell.angle_gamma   90.00
#
_symmetry.space_group_name_H-M   'P 1'
#
loop_
_entity.id
_entity.type
_entity.pdbx_description
1 polymer ?
#
loop_
_entity_poly.entity_id
_entity_poly.type
_entity_poly.pdbx_seq_one_letter_code
_entity_poly.pdbx_strand_id
1 'polypeptide(L)'
;LTVRSHDHVSRIRPFPIGVQPWSERQAPSGIRLAHQIDELRERYSLDGVRVAMGIDRIDYTKGLPERFRAVARFLEHYPRYRGQFTLVQLSNPSRTYLRRYRDHLNELESLVDTINWRFQTAAWKPIRFLVGDQDSATIHAFMRLAEIGIVSSLHDGMNLVAKEFVAARADLDGVLILSEFAGAARELSDALIFNPYDVDQFAETIQRALEMPSDERRERMKRMRRHVEEHNIYRWAADFLEALTADPDPASSTPDAA
;
A
#
# COMPACT_ATOMS: atom_id res chain seq x y z
N LEU A 1 -9.82 -12.03 -23.41
CA LEU A 1 -10.93 -12.96 -23.19
C LEU A 1 -12.15 -12.46 -23.94
N THR A 2 -12.85 -13.37 -24.65
CA THR A 2 -14.08 -13.06 -25.37
C THR A 2 -15.23 -13.90 -24.79
N VAL A 3 -16.36 -13.25 -24.55
CA VAL A 3 -17.59 -13.89 -24.07
C VAL A 3 -18.66 -13.71 -25.15
N ARG A 4 -19.30 -14.79 -25.57
CA ARG A 4 -20.41 -14.75 -26.50
C ARG A 4 -21.70 -15.12 -25.76
N SER A 5 -22.74 -14.31 -25.93
CA SER A 5 -24.07 -14.55 -25.38
C SER A 5 -25.09 -14.20 -26.45
N HIS A 6 -25.82 -15.23 -26.96
CA HIS A 6 -26.72 -15.11 -28.11
C HIS A 6 -25.97 -14.47 -29.29
N ASP A 7 -26.48 -13.37 -29.82
CA ASP A 7 -25.89 -12.63 -30.95
C ASP A 7 -24.90 -11.53 -30.55
N HIS A 8 -24.55 -11.47 -29.25
CA HIS A 8 -23.65 -10.46 -28.73
C HIS A 8 -22.29 -11.04 -28.35
N VAL A 9 -21.20 -10.35 -28.76
CA VAL A 9 -19.83 -10.69 -28.45
C VAL A 9 -19.22 -9.58 -27.59
N SER A 10 -18.83 -9.93 -26.37
CA SER A 10 -18.16 -9.02 -25.44
C SER A 10 -16.67 -9.34 -25.35
N ARG A 11 -15.81 -8.34 -25.46
CA ARG A 11 -14.37 -8.45 -25.23
C ARG A 11 -14.04 -7.96 -23.82
N ILE A 12 -13.32 -8.77 -23.07
CA ILE A 12 -12.86 -8.45 -21.71
C ILE A 12 -11.36 -8.26 -21.74
N ARG A 13 -10.89 -7.08 -21.36
CA ARG A 13 -9.46 -6.75 -21.24
C ARG A 13 -9.19 -6.15 -19.87
N PRO A 14 -8.03 -6.43 -19.23
CA PRO A 14 -7.60 -5.73 -18.06
C PRO A 14 -7.07 -4.34 -18.45
N PHE A 15 -7.40 -3.33 -17.65
CA PHE A 15 -6.83 -1.98 -17.75
C PHE A 15 -6.32 -1.60 -16.36
N PRO A 16 -5.07 -1.99 -16.00
CA PRO A 16 -4.52 -1.72 -14.69
C PRO A 16 -4.31 -0.21 -14.52
N ILE A 17 -5.12 0.39 -13.64
CA ILE A 17 -5.12 1.84 -13.41
C ILE A 17 -3.80 2.31 -12.78
N GLY A 18 -3.26 3.42 -13.30
CA GLY A 18 -2.11 4.12 -12.75
C GLY A 18 -2.47 5.18 -11.72
N VAL A 19 -1.47 5.82 -11.17
CA VAL A 19 -1.62 6.98 -10.28
C VAL A 19 -1.13 8.25 -10.96
N GLN A 20 -1.63 9.40 -10.49
CA GLN A 20 -1.12 10.70 -10.91
C GLN A 20 0.28 10.92 -10.35
N PRO A 21 1.24 11.42 -11.13
CA PRO A 21 2.57 11.79 -10.64
C PRO A 21 2.49 12.78 -9.47
N TRP A 22 3.31 12.57 -8.44
CA TRP A 22 3.32 13.48 -7.28
C TRP A 22 3.72 14.91 -7.63
N SER A 23 4.54 15.09 -8.67
CA SER A 23 4.91 16.43 -9.19
C SER A 23 3.72 17.27 -9.65
N GLU A 24 2.61 16.62 -10.02
CA GLU A 24 1.38 17.26 -10.47
C GLU A 24 0.34 17.39 -9.35
N ARG A 25 0.55 16.72 -8.22
CA ARG A 25 -0.27 16.89 -7.02
C ARG A 25 0.24 18.12 -6.28
N GLN A 26 -0.65 18.90 -5.68
CA GLN A 26 -0.27 20.01 -4.80
C GLN A 26 0.29 19.51 -3.46
N ALA A 27 1.31 18.64 -3.54
CA ALA A 27 1.93 18.03 -2.37
C ALA A 27 3.03 18.96 -1.83
N PRO A 28 3.20 19.05 -0.50
CA PRO A 28 4.29 19.79 0.09
C PRO A 28 5.65 19.26 -0.39
N SER A 29 6.58 20.16 -0.61
CA SER A 29 7.95 19.84 -1.02
C SER A 29 8.97 20.72 -0.28
N GLY A 30 10.22 20.35 -0.33
CA GLY A 30 11.31 21.14 0.27
C GLY A 30 11.12 21.38 1.76
N ILE A 31 11.31 22.62 2.20
CA ILE A 31 11.27 23.04 3.62
C ILE A 31 9.90 22.75 4.25
N ARG A 32 8.80 22.96 3.52
CA ARG A 32 7.45 22.71 4.04
C ARG A 32 7.23 21.22 4.36
N LEU A 33 7.68 20.33 3.50
CA LEU A 33 7.61 18.90 3.73
C LEU A 33 8.47 18.47 4.92
N ALA A 34 9.70 18.99 5.02
CA ALA A 34 10.59 18.71 6.15
C ALA A 34 9.94 19.11 7.49
N HIS A 35 9.38 20.32 7.57
CA HIS A 35 8.67 20.79 8.75
C HIS A 35 7.48 19.88 9.12
N GLN A 36 6.67 19.46 8.16
CA GLN A 36 5.57 18.52 8.41
C GLN A 36 6.09 17.17 8.92
N ILE A 37 7.18 16.66 8.37
CA ILE A 37 7.78 15.40 8.84
C ILE A 37 8.24 15.54 10.28
N ASP A 38 8.87 16.67 10.65
CA ASP A 38 9.32 16.93 12.02
C ASP A 38 8.13 17.03 12.99
N GLU A 39 7.05 17.72 12.61
CA GLU A 39 5.80 17.76 13.38
C GLU A 39 5.19 16.36 13.60
N LEU A 40 5.20 15.50 12.57
CA LEU A 40 4.70 14.13 12.69
C LEU A 40 5.60 13.29 13.62
N ARG A 41 6.93 13.45 13.54
CA ARG A 41 7.87 12.77 14.44
C ARG A 41 7.62 13.14 15.90
N GLU A 42 7.50 14.42 16.19
CA GLU A 42 7.22 14.93 17.54
C GLU A 42 5.85 14.43 18.02
N ARG A 43 4.78 14.67 17.23
CA ARG A 43 3.40 14.36 17.58
C ARG A 43 3.18 12.88 17.91
N TYR A 44 3.85 11.99 17.20
CA TYR A 44 3.65 10.54 17.34
C TYR A 44 4.80 9.82 18.03
N SER A 45 5.79 10.57 18.55
CA SER A 45 7.00 10.04 19.21
C SER A 45 7.76 9.07 18.30
N LEU A 46 8.10 9.54 17.09
CA LEU A 46 8.77 8.75 16.06
C LEU A 46 10.26 9.11 15.93
N ASP A 47 10.80 9.93 16.84
CA ASP A 47 12.20 10.29 16.84
C ASP A 47 13.08 9.09 17.19
N GLY A 48 14.12 8.88 16.39
CA GLY A 48 15.07 7.80 16.58
C GLY A 48 14.52 6.40 16.30
N VAL A 49 13.28 6.28 15.80
CA VAL A 49 12.70 4.98 15.43
C VAL A 49 12.57 4.85 13.92
N ARG A 50 12.67 3.62 13.44
CA ARG A 50 12.43 3.25 12.04
C ARG A 50 10.93 3.09 11.82
N VAL A 51 10.39 3.74 10.81
CA VAL A 51 8.94 3.82 10.59
C VAL A 51 8.54 2.97 9.41
N ALA A 52 7.60 2.04 9.65
CA ALA A 52 6.80 1.44 8.60
C ALA A 52 5.42 2.12 8.57
N MET A 53 4.80 2.17 7.39
CA MET A 53 3.47 2.72 7.27
C MET A 53 2.53 1.81 6.48
N GLY A 54 1.25 1.89 6.81
CA GLY A 54 0.15 1.35 6.01
C GLY A 54 -0.96 2.39 5.88
N ILE A 55 -1.67 2.37 4.76
CA ILE A 55 -2.86 3.20 4.53
C ILE A 55 -3.95 2.32 3.96
N ASP A 56 -5.07 2.19 4.67
CA ASP A 56 -6.19 1.39 4.21
C ASP A 56 -7.51 1.91 4.78
N ARG A 57 -8.58 1.66 4.06
CA ARG A 57 -9.90 1.70 4.70
C ARG A 57 -10.02 0.53 5.66
N ILE A 58 -10.79 0.70 6.74
CA ILE A 58 -11.11 -0.40 7.64
C ILE A 58 -12.05 -1.36 6.91
N ASP A 59 -11.45 -2.39 6.33
CA ASP A 59 -12.11 -3.42 5.53
C ASP A 59 -11.37 -4.75 5.77
N TYR A 60 -12.13 -5.82 5.96
CA TYR A 60 -11.57 -7.16 6.25
C TYR A 60 -10.71 -7.73 5.10
N THR A 61 -10.83 -7.18 3.89
CA THR A 61 -9.98 -7.58 2.75
C THR A 61 -8.58 -7.00 2.80
N LYS A 62 -8.30 -6.03 3.70
CA LYS A 62 -7.03 -5.30 3.76
C LYS A 62 -5.95 -5.97 4.61
N GLY A 63 -6.31 -7.04 5.34
CA GLY A 63 -5.34 -7.81 6.13
C GLY A 63 -4.71 -7.00 7.27
N LEU A 64 -5.50 -6.11 7.90
CA LEU A 64 -5.02 -5.31 9.03
C LEU A 64 -4.72 -6.17 10.27
N PRO A 65 -5.55 -7.17 10.64
CA PRO A 65 -5.22 -8.07 11.75
C PRO A 65 -3.92 -8.85 11.51
N GLU A 66 -3.71 -9.34 10.28
CA GLU A 66 -2.50 -10.06 9.88
C GLU A 66 -1.28 -9.16 9.98
N ARG A 67 -1.37 -7.91 9.52
CA ARG A 67 -0.30 -6.90 9.64
C ARG A 67 0.07 -6.64 11.09
N PHE A 68 -0.92 -6.44 11.96
CA PHE A 68 -0.66 -6.16 13.38
C PHE A 68 -0.05 -7.37 14.09
N ARG A 69 -0.54 -8.59 13.80
CA ARG A 69 0.05 -9.84 14.33
C ARG A 69 1.48 -10.02 13.82
N ALA A 70 1.76 -9.68 12.56
CA ALA A 70 3.11 -9.75 12.01
C ALA A 70 4.08 -8.79 12.71
N VAL A 71 3.64 -7.58 13.08
CA VAL A 71 4.45 -6.66 13.88
C VAL A 71 4.73 -7.24 15.26
N ALA A 72 3.73 -7.84 15.92
CA ALA A 72 3.96 -8.51 17.21
C ALA A 72 4.96 -9.66 17.07
N ARG A 73 4.79 -10.52 16.05
CA ARG A 73 5.69 -11.64 15.76
C ARG A 73 7.10 -11.15 15.43
N PHE A 74 7.23 -10.09 14.66
CA PHE A 74 8.52 -9.46 14.36
C PHE A 74 9.25 -9.00 15.63
N LEU A 75 8.55 -8.36 16.58
CA LEU A 75 9.14 -7.90 17.84
C LEU A 75 9.42 -9.05 18.83
N GLU A 76 8.76 -10.21 18.67
CA GLU A 76 9.08 -11.44 19.38
C GLU A 76 10.39 -12.05 18.88
N HIS A 77 10.50 -12.24 17.57
CA HIS A 77 11.64 -12.91 16.93
C HIS A 77 12.89 -12.03 16.91
N TYR A 78 12.71 -10.71 16.82
CA TYR A 78 13.80 -9.74 16.72
C TYR A 78 13.73 -8.68 17.83
N PRO A 79 13.99 -9.04 19.11
CA PRO A 79 13.86 -8.14 20.26
C PRO A 79 14.71 -6.86 20.16
N ARG A 80 15.77 -6.88 19.36
CA ARG A 80 16.63 -5.70 19.11
C ARG A 80 15.88 -4.51 18.51
N TYR A 81 14.74 -4.73 17.84
CA TYR A 81 13.93 -3.66 17.26
C TYR A 81 12.88 -3.08 18.23
N ARG A 82 12.76 -3.61 19.44
CA ARG A 82 11.90 -3.01 20.47
C ARG A 82 12.44 -1.63 20.85
N GLY A 83 11.58 -0.64 20.80
CA GLY A 83 11.98 0.77 20.94
C GLY A 83 12.60 1.40 19.71
N GLN A 84 12.83 0.65 18.62
CA GLN A 84 13.49 1.12 17.39
C GLN A 84 12.64 1.00 16.14
N PHE A 85 11.45 0.43 16.22
CA PHE A 85 10.54 0.24 15.08
C PHE A 85 9.11 0.58 15.47
N THR A 86 8.41 1.33 14.62
CA THR A 86 6.98 1.64 14.78
C THR A 86 6.25 1.47 13.45
N LEU A 87 5.13 0.76 13.48
CA LEU A 87 4.15 0.78 12.41
C LEU A 87 3.18 1.95 12.64
N VAL A 88 3.08 2.86 11.69
CA VAL A 88 2.03 3.87 11.63
C VAL A 88 0.96 3.39 10.64
N GLN A 89 -0.22 3.08 11.14
CA GLN A 89 -1.36 2.67 10.34
C GLN A 89 -2.38 3.80 10.25
N LEU A 90 -2.56 4.36 9.04
CA LEU A 90 -3.61 5.33 8.73
C LEU A 90 -4.83 4.58 8.23
N SER A 91 -5.99 4.78 8.85
CA SER A 91 -7.19 4.04 8.48
C SER A 91 -8.45 4.88 8.55
N ASN A 92 -9.19 4.88 7.46
CA ASN A 92 -10.50 5.53 7.42
C ASN A 92 -11.60 4.50 7.69
N PRO A 93 -12.53 4.80 8.59
CA PRO A 93 -13.71 3.98 8.79
C PRO A 93 -14.48 3.83 7.48
N SER A 94 -14.94 2.62 7.18
CA SER A 94 -15.71 2.31 5.97
C SER A 94 -17.03 1.66 6.38
N ARG A 95 -18.12 2.00 5.69
CA ARG A 95 -19.43 1.35 5.84
C ARG A 95 -19.88 1.19 7.31
N THR A 96 -19.67 2.21 8.14
CA THR A 96 -19.92 2.20 9.60
C THR A 96 -21.39 1.93 9.96
N TYR A 97 -22.31 2.08 9.02
CA TYR A 97 -23.71 1.69 9.18
C TYR A 97 -23.89 0.16 9.26
N LEU A 98 -22.93 -0.64 8.78
CA LEU A 98 -22.96 -2.10 8.86
C LEU A 98 -22.30 -2.57 10.16
N ARG A 99 -23.02 -3.37 10.95
CA ARG A 99 -22.53 -3.91 12.23
C ARG A 99 -21.18 -4.61 12.08
N ARG A 100 -21.00 -5.44 11.06
CA ARG A 100 -19.75 -6.19 10.80
C ARG A 100 -18.52 -5.27 10.69
N TYR A 101 -18.66 -4.08 10.11
CA TYR A 101 -17.53 -3.13 9.98
C TYR A 101 -17.20 -2.44 11.30
N ARG A 102 -18.23 -2.17 12.15
CA ARG A 102 -18.02 -1.64 13.52
C ARG A 102 -17.35 -2.68 14.40
N ASP A 103 -17.83 -3.93 14.33
CA ASP A 103 -17.25 -5.03 15.12
C ASP A 103 -15.78 -5.26 14.72
N HIS A 104 -15.46 -5.16 13.41
CA HIS A 104 -14.10 -5.26 12.90
C HIS A 104 -13.19 -4.12 13.38
N LEU A 105 -13.69 -2.85 13.44
CA LEU A 105 -12.93 -1.75 14.02
C LEU A 105 -12.60 -2.02 15.49
N ASN A 106 -13.58 -2.44 16.29
CA ASN A 106 -13.40 -2.75 17.72
C ASN A 106 -12.37 -3.90 17.91
N GLU A 107 -12.40 -4.91 17.04
CA GLU A 107 -11.41 -5.99 17.02
C GLU A 107 -10.00 -5.45 16.75
N LEU A 108 -9.83 -4.57 15.77
CA LEU A 108 -8.54 -3.96 15.43
C LEU A 108 -7.99 -3.12 16.58
N GLU A 109 -8.83 -2.28 17.19
CA GLU A 109 -8.45 -1.44 18.34
C GLU A 109 -8.00 -2.32 19.53
N SER A 110 -8.79 -3.35 19.86
CA SER A 110 -8.44 -4.30 20.93
C SER A 110 -7.14 -5.05 20.66
N LEU A 111 -6.89 -5.45 19.40
CA LEU A 111 -5.67 -6.13 18.99
C LEU A 111 -4.46 -5.19 19.13
N VAL A 112 -4.58 -3.95 18.66
CA VAL A 112 -3.51 -2.93 18.78
C VAL A 112 -3.22 -2.64 20.24
N ASP A 113 -4.24 -2.48 21.08
CA ASP A 113 -4.06 -2.24 22.51
C ASP A 113 -3.33 -3.41 23.20
N THR A 114 -3.69 -4.64 22.86
CA THR A 114 -3.04 -5.84 23.38
C THR A 114 -1.56 -5.90 22.99
N ILE A 115 -1.25 -5.61 21.72
CA ILE A 115 0.12 -5.60 21.21
C ILE A 115 0.92 -4.45 21.84
N ASN A 116 0.35 -3.26 21.89
CA ASN A 116 1.00 -2.10 22.49
C ASN A 116 1.26 -2.35 23.99
N TRP A 117 0.27 -2.83 24.75
CA TRP A 117 0.44 -3.15 26.16
C TRP A 117 1.59 -4.12 26.41
N ARG A 118 1.77 -5.09 25.53
CA ARG A 118 2.83 -6.12 25.66
C ARG A 118 4.25 -5.58 25.43
N PHE A 119 4.42 -4.62 24.54
CA PHE A 119 5.75 -4.20 24.06
C PHE A 119 6.09 -2.73 24.36
N GLN A 120 5.11 -1.85 24.60
CA GLN A 120 5.35 -0.42 24.74
C GLN A 120 6.23 -0.07 25.94
N THR A 121 6.82 1.11 25.85
CA THR A 121 7.45 1.80 26.98
C THR A 121 6.74 3.12 27.22
N ALA A 122 7.17 3.90 28.22
CA ALA A 122 6.60 5.22 28.47
C ALA A 122 6.72 6.17 27.26
N ALA A 123 7.81 6.04 26.47
CA ALA A 123 8.12 6.92 25.35
C ALA A 123 7.82 6.31 23.97
N TRP A 124 7.55 5.00 23.87
CA TRP A 124 7.46 4.32 22.58
C TRP A 124 6.29 3.35 22.52
N LYS A 125 5.64 3.27 21.34
CA LYS A 125 4.60 2.27 21.01
C LYS A 125 4.93 1.59 19.68
N PRO A 126 4.81 0.24 19.59
CA PRO A 126 5.06 -0.51 18.37
C PRO A 126 4.07 -0.20 17.24
N ILE A 127 2.82 0.14 17.58
CA ILE A 127 1.78 0.45 16.58
C ILE A 127 1.12 1.78 16.94
N ARG A 128 1.13 2.71 15.99
CA ARG A 128 0.32 3.93 16.00
C ARG A 128 -0.85 3.72 15.03
N PHE A 129 -2.02 3.41 15.57
CA PHE A 129 -3.24 3.21 14.78
C PHE A 129 -4.05 4.50 14.76
N LEU A 130 -4.05 5.19 13.61
CA LEU A 130 -4.65 6.50 13.41
C LEU A 130 -5.96 6.32 12.63
N VAL A 131 -7.07 6.33 13.32
CA VAL A 131 -8.41 6.19 12.74
C VAL A 131 -9.00 7.56 12.47
N GLY A 132 -9.43 7.79 11.23
CA GLY A 132 -10.04 9.05 10.77
C GLY A 132 -9.43 9.56 9.48
N ASP A 133 -10.08 10.58 8.92
CA ASP A 133 -9.63 11.18 7.68
C ASP A 133 -8.31 11.94 7.89
N GLN A 134 -7.39 11.73 6.98
CA GLN A 134 -6.14 12.46 6.88
C GLN A 134 -6.11 13.22 5.55
N ASP A 135 -5.62 14.44 5.57
CA ASP A 135 -5.45 15.19 4.33
C ASP A 135 -4.29 14.64 3.48
N SER A 136 -4.29 14.97 2.20
CA SER A 136 -3.29 14.46 1.24
C SER A 136 -1.86 14.91 1.59
N ALA A 137 -1.68 16.07 2.22
CA ALA A 137 -0.38 16.56 2.63
C ALA A 137 0.19 15.73 3.77
N THR A 138 -0.62 15.42 4.77
CA THR A 138 -0.27 14.53 5.89
C THR A 138 0.05 13.12 5.41
N ILE A 139 -0.78 12.56 4.51
CA ILE A 139 -0.51 11.25 3.89
C ILE A 139 0.84 11.26 3.17
N HIS A 140 1.11 12.28 2.36
CA HIS A 140 2.38 12.42 1.66
C HIS A 140 3.57 12.53 2.63
N ALA A 141 3.43 13.32 3.69
CA ALA A 141 4.48 13.45 4.70
C ALA A 141 4.79 12.10 5.37
N PHE A 142 3.76 11.28 5.69
CA PHE A 142 3.98 9.91 6.19
C PHE A 142 4.64 9.00 5.15
N MET A 143 4.25 9.06 3.87
CA MET A 143 4.89 8.29 2.80
C MET A 143 6.37 8.65 2.64
N ARG A 144 6.73 9.90 2.90
CA ARG A 144 8.12 10.39 2.84
C ARG A 144 8.91 10.08 4.12
N LEU A 145 8.25 10.09 5.27
CA LEU A 145 8.82 9.75 6.57
C LEU A 145 9.15 8.27 6.68
N ALA A 146 8.26 7.40 6.20
CA ALA A 146 8.35 5.96 6.38
C ALA A 146 9.45 5.34 5.51
N GLU A 147 10.26 4.47 6.11
CA GLU A 147 11.25 3.67 5.39
C GLU A 147 10.59 2.50 4.65
N ILE A 148 9.46 2.01 5.18
CA ILE A 148 8.75 0.84 4.65
C ILE A 148 7.29 1.20 4.40
N GLY A 149 6.80 0.97 3.18
CA GLY A 149 5.38 0.92 2.87
C GLY A 149 4.87 -0.52 2.93
N ILE A 150 3.76 -0.76 3.63
CA ILE A 150 3.19 -2.10 3.79
C ILE A 150 1.79 -2.16 3.20
N VAL A 151 1.59 -3.09 2.27
CA VAL A 151 0.29 -3.45 1.69
C VAL A 151 0.05 -4.94 1.92
N SER A 152 -0.85 -5.28 2.84
CA SER A 152 -1.12 -6.67 3.26
C SER A 152 -2.50 -7.17 2.84
N SER A 153 -3.08 -6.61 1.77
CA SER A 153 -4.41 -6.99 1.33
C SER A 153 -4.54 -8.50 1.12
N LEU A 154 -5.59 -9.09 1.69
CA LEU A 154 -5.95 -10.51 1.50
C LEU A 154 -6.59 -10.73 0.13
N HIS A 155 -7.20 -9.70 -0.42
CA HIS A 155 -7.76 -9.67 -1.75
C HIS A 155 -7.94 -8.22 -2.21
N ASP A 156 -7.26 -7.85 -3.30
CA ASP A 156 -7.36 -6.50 -3.87
C ASP A 156 -7.08 -6.54 -5.37
N GLY A 157 -7.98 -6.01 -6.17
CA GLY A 157 -7.85 -6.02 -7.63
C GLY A 157 -6.67 -5.20 -8.15
N MET A 158 -6.21 -4.18 -7.40
CA MET A 158 -5.08 -3.33 -7.77
C MET A 158 -4.24 -2.95 -6.55
N ASN A 159 -4.72 -2.10 -5.68
CA ASN A 159 -4.10 -1.35 -4.59
C ASN A 159 -3.26 -0.15 -5.06
N LEU A 160 -3.91 1.01 -5.13
CA LEU A 160 -3.24 2.25 -5.56
C LEU A 160 -2.25 2.78 -4.52
N VAL A 161 -2.43 2.46 -3.22
CA VAL A 161 -1.50 2.90 -2.16
C VAL A 161 -0.09 2.39 -2.41
N ALA A 162 0.07 1.16 -2.93
CA ALA A 162 1.37 0.64 -3.33
C ALA A 162 2.05 1.53 -4.39
N LYS A 163 1.31 1.93 -5.42
CA LYS A 163 1.80 2.83 -6.48
C LYS A 163 2.05 4.25 -5.96
N GLU A 164 1.19 4.75 -5.07
CA GLU A 164 1.33 6.07 -4.44
C GLU A 164 2.56 6.14 -3.54
N PHE A 165 2.83 5.10 -2.74
CA PHE A 165 4.05 5.02 -1.94
C PHE A 165 5.30 5.08 -2.82
N VAL A 166 5.36 4.28 -3.89
CA VAL A 166 6.48 4.30 -4.85
C VAL A 166 6.62 5.67 -5.50
N ALA A 167 5.52 6.28 -5.96
CA ALA A 167 5.54 7.61 -6.57
C ALA A 167 6.04 8.70 -5.62
N ALA A 168 5.71 8.60 -4.31
CA ALA A 168 6.14 9.56 -3.30
C ALA A 168 7.65 9.50 -3.01
N ARG A 169 8.34 8.37 -3.28
CA ARG A 169 9.77 8.16 -2.94
C ARG A 169 10.72 8.78 -3.97
N ALA A 170 10.68 10.10 -4.13
CA ALA A 170 11.61 10.82 -5.01
C ALA A 170 13.08 10.71 -4.57
N ASP A 171 13.34 10.37 -3.30
CA ASP A 171 14.66 10.09 -2.75
C ASP A 171 15.19 8.70 -3.11
N LEU A 172 14.37 7.85 -3.72
CA LEU A 172 14.66 6.45 -4.03
C LEU A 172 14.99 5.60 -2.78
N ASP A 173 14.66 6.07 -1.59
CA ASP A 173 15.04 5.44 -0.33
C ASP A 173 13.82 4.94 0.46
N GLY A 174 13.35 3.77 0.11
CA GLY A 174 12.21 3.11 0.75
C GLY A 174 12.05 1.69 0.25
N VAL A 175 11.38 0.86 1.05
CA VAL A 175 11.04 -0.53 0.70
C VAL A 175 9.53 -0.70 0.65
N LEU A 176 9.02 -1.29 -0.40
CA LEU A 176 7.62 -1.70 -0.48
C LEU A 176 7.51 -3.19 -0.13
N ILE A 177 6.72 -3.51 0.91
CA ILE A 177 6.27 -4.86 1.24
C ILE A 177 4.86 -5.00 0.68
N LEU A 178 4.63 -5.94 -0.22
CA LEU A 178 3.41 -6.03 -1.01
C LEU A 178 2.86 -7.45 -1.04
N SER A 179 1.59 -7.59 -0.65
CA SER A 179 0.87 -8.86 -0.73
C SER A 179 0.80 -9.39 -2.16
N GLU A 180 1.06 -10.68 -2.35
CA GLU A 180 0.87 -11.39 -3.62
C GLU A 180 -0.59 -11.38 -4.13
N PHE A 181 -1.56 -11.13 -3.22
CA PHE A 181 -2.99 -11.04 -3.54
C PHE A 181 -3.45 -9.62 -3.91
N ALA A 182 -2.55 -8.65 -3.98
CA ALA A 182 -2.81 -7.34 -4.55
C ALA A 182 -2.43 -7.33 -6.05
N GLY A 183 -3.32 -6.83 -6.91
CA GLY A 183 -3.06 -6.76 -8.35
C GLY A 183 -1.78 -5.99 -8.70
N ALA A 184 -1.44 -4.97 -7.92
CA ALA A 184 -0.21 -4.20 -8.06
C ALA A 184 1.07 -5.06 -7.95
N ALA A 185 1.03 -6.25 -7.33
CA ALA A 185 2.18 -7.14 -7.24
C ALA A 185 2.67 -7.65 -8.61
N ARG A 186 1.78 -7.68 -9.59
CA ARG A 186 2.13 -8.07 -10.98
C ARG A 186 2.93 -6.98 -11.70
N GLU A 187 2.79 -5.73 -11.28
CA GLU A 187 3.43 -4.57 -11.88
C GLU A 187 4.67 -4.13 -11.07
N LEU A 188 4.62 -4.25 -9.76
CA LEU A 188 5.68 -3.83 -8.83
C LEU A 188 6.48 -5.03 -8.33
N SER A 189 7.02 -5.83 -9.25
CA SER A 189 7.74 -7.09 -8.95
C SER A 189 9.04 -6.90 -8.16
N ASP A 190 9.57 -5.67 -8.11
CA ASP A 190 10.73 -5.31 -7.29
C ASP A 190 10.39 -5.05 -5.82
N ALA A 191 9.10 -5.06 -5.45
CA ALA A 191 8.66 -5.07 -4.05
C ALA A 191 9.07 -6.38 -3.35
N LEU A 192 9.08 -6.38 -2.03
CA LEU A 192 9.15 -7.63 -1.25
C LEU A 192 7.76 -8.26 -1.25
N ILE A 193 7.57 -9.23 -2.14
CA ILE A 193 6.30 -9.95 -2.28
C ILE A 193 6.20 -11.02 -1.19
N PHE A 194 5.01 -11.13 -0.54
CA PHE A 194 4.79 -12.06 0.55
C PHE A 194 3.34 -12.56 0.60
N ASN A 195 3.13 -13.66 1.32
CA ASN A 195 1.80 -14.17 1.63
C ASN A 195 1.28 -13.55 2.95
N PRO A 196 0.21 -12.73 2.95
CA PRO A 196 -0.28 -12.07 4.16
C PRO A 196 -0.89 -13.04 5.20
N TYR A 197 -1.23 -14.26 4.82
CA TYR A 197 -1.70 -15.29 5.74
C TYR A 197 -0.56 -15.98 6.51
N ASP A 198 0.67 -15.87 6.03
CA ASP A 198 1.86 -16.38 6.71
C ASP A 198 2.48 -15.28 7.57
N VAL A 199 2.08 -15.25 8.84
CA VAL A 199 2.50 -14.22 9.81
C VAL A 199 4.01 -14.29 10.10
N ASP A 200 4.60 -15.49 10.07
CA ASP A 200 6.04 -15.67 10.29
C ASP A 200 6.85 -15.16 9.09
N GLN A 201 6.47 -15.52 7.86
CA GLN A 201 7.07 -14.97 6.65
C GLN A 201 6.92 -13.44 6.59
N PHE A 202 5.77 -12.92 7.04
CA PHE A 202 5.56 -11.47 7.08
C PHE A 202 6.52 -10.78 8.05
N ALA A 203 6.72 -11.35 9.24
CA ALA A 203 7.69 -10.84 10.22
C ALA A 203 9.14 -10.88 9.69
N GLU A 204 9.53 -11.95 9.01
CA GLU A 204 10.83 -12.07 8.33
C GLU A 204 10.98 -11.04 7.21
N THR A 205 9.89 -10.78 6.48
CA THR A 205 9.88 -9.77 5.40
C THR A 205 10.07 -8.36 5.95
N ILE A 206 9.50 -8.03 7.12
CA ILE A 206 9.75 -6.76 7.81
C ILE A 206 11.24 -6.65 8.18
N GLN A 207 11.83 -7.69 8.77
CA GLN A 207 13.24 -7.72 9.12
C GLN A 207 14.13 -7.55 7.88
N ARG A 208 13.86 -8.28 6.80
CA ARG A 208 14.58 -8.16 5.53
C ARG A 208 14.50 -6.75 4.95
N ALA A 209 13.32 -6.10 5.03
CA ALA A 209 13.16 -4.72 4.57
C ALA A 209 14.02 -3.74 5.36
N LEU A 210 14.07 -3.90 6.70
CA LEU A 210 14.88 -3.07 7.57
C LEU A 210 16.39 -3.26 7.36
N GLU A 211 16.84 -4.45 7.00
CA GLU A 211 18.25 -4.80 6.80
C GLU A 211 18.70 -4.70 5.34
N MET A 212 17.81 -4.32 4.42
CA MET A 212 18.15 -4.20 3.00
C MET A 212 19.26 -3.17 2.78
N PRO A 213 20.35 -3.54 2.07
CA PRO A 213 21.40 -2.58 1.73
C PRO A 213 20.86 -1.39 0.93
N SER A 214 21.44 -0.21 1.17
CA SER A 214 20.99 1.05 0.54
C SER A 214 21.00 0.98 -0.99
N ASP A 215 22.00 0.33 -1.57
CA ASP A 215 22.13 0.21 -3.02
C ASP A 215 21.03 -0.68 -3.62
N GLU A 216 20.73 -1.83 -2.98
CA GLU A 216 19.63 -2.70 -3.38
C GLU A 216 18.29 -1.96 -3.28
N ARG A 217 18.08 -1.25 -2.16
CA ARG A 217 16.86 -0.48 -1.91
C ARG A 217 16.63 0.59 -2.97
N ARG A 218 17.68 1.34 -3.34
CA ARG A 218 17.64 2.37 -4.38
C ARG A 218 17.36 1.79 -5.77
N GLU A 219 18.02 0.70 -6.15
CA GLU A 219 17.81 0.09 -7.45
C GLU A 219 16.41 -0.50 -7.61
N ARG A 220 15.88 -1.16 -6.57
CA ARG A 220 14.49 -1.65 -6.56
C ARG A 220 13.49 -0.50 -6.68
N MET A 221 13.64 0.55 -5.86
CA MET A 221 12.76 1.71 -5.90
C MET A 221 12.81 2.43 -7.23
N LYS A 222 14.00 2.58 -7.84
CA LYS A 222 14.19 3.21 -9.14
C LYS A 222 13.44 2.47 -10.25
N ARG A 223 13.48 1.12 -10.27
CA ARG A 223 12.73 0.33 -11.25
C ARG A 223 11.23 0.44 -11.05
N MET A 224 10.75 0.33 -9.82
CA MET A 224 9.32 0.50 -9.51
C MET A 224 8.83 1.90 -9.87
N ARG A 225 9.59 2.95 -9.55
CA ARG A 225 9.21 4.33 -9.92
C ARG A 225 9.11 4.52 -11.42
N ARG A 226 10.09 4.03 -12.19
CA ARG A 226 10.04 4.09 -13.66
C ARG A 226 8.75 3.46 -14.16
N HIS A 227 8.42 2.27 -13.67
CA HIS A 227 7.17 1.60 -14.07
C HIS A 227 5.93 2.45 -13.75
N VAL A 228 5.84 3.03 -12.54
CA VAL A 228 4.71 3.86 -12.12
C VAL A 228 4.62 5.16 -12.96
N GLU A 229 5.75 5.76 -13.32
CA GLU A 229 5.82 6.97 -14.14
C GLU A 229 5.42 6.69 -15.60
N GLU A 230 5.83 5.56 -16.17
CA GLU A 230 5.49 5.13 -17.52
C GLU A 230 4.02 4.68 -17.64
N HIS A 231 3.47 4.03 -16.58
CA HIS A 231 2.10 3.51 -16.52
C HIS A 231 1.21 4.34 -15.59
N ASN A 232 1.24 5.65 -15.77
CA ASN A 232 0.49 6.61 -14.97
C ASN A 232 -1.00 6.67 -15.38
N ILE A 233 -1.78 7.49 -14.68
CA ILE A 233 -3.24 7.64 -14.92
C ILE A 233 -3.57 8.13 -16.35
N TYR A 234 -2.71 8.94 -16.95
CA TYR A 234 -2.94 9.47 -18.30
C TYR A 234 -2.73 8.38 -19.36
N ARG A 235 -1.69 7.56 -19.20
CA ARG A 235 -1.46 6.40 -20.07
C ARG A 235 -2.62 5.41 -19.96
N TRP A 236 -3.06 5.12 -18.74
CA TRP A 236 -4.23 4.28 -18.51
C TRP A 236 -5.47 4.81 -19.23
N ALA A 237 -5.75 6.12 -19.14
CA ALA A 237 -6.89 6.72 -19.82
C ALA A 237 -6.78 6.63 -21.35
N ALA A 238 -5.58 6.87 -21.90
CA ALA A 238 -5.31 6.75 -23.32
C ALA A 238 -5.54 5.30 -23.84
N ASP A 239 -4.96 4.32 -23.16
CA ASP A 239 -5.09 2.90 -23.52
C ASP A 239 -6.55 2.42 -23.42
N PHE A 240 -7.32 2.93 -22.45
CA PHE A 240 -8.74 2.64 -22.31
C PHE A 240 -9.57 3.25 -23.45
N LEU A 241 -9.34 4.53 -23.79
CA LEU A 241 -10.03 5.22 -24.88
C LEU A 241 -9.70 4.59 -26.25
N GLU A 242 -8.43 4.26 -26.47
CA GLU A 242 -8.01 3.56 -27.69
C GLU A 242 -8.72 2.21 -27.84
N ALA A 243 -8.84 1.46 -26.75
CA ALA A 243 -9.55 0.17 -26.78
C ALA A 243 -11.06 0.30 -27.00
N LEU A 244 -11.67 1.43 -26.60
CA LEU A 244 -13.09 1.72 -26.86
C LEU A 244 -13.36 2.12 -28.32
N THR A 245 -12.39 2.82 -28.94
CA THR A 245 -12.53 3.34 -30.30
C THR A 245 -11.99 2.39 -31.37
N ALA A 246 -11.24 1.36 -30.96
CA ALA A 246 -10.76 0.33 -31.88
C ALA A 246 -11.95 -0.40 -32.51
N ASP A 247 -12.03 -0.39 -33.83
CA ASP A 247 -13.08 -1.10 -34.57
C ASP A 247 -13.14 -2.58 -34.16
N PRO A 248 -14.34 -3.15 -33.99
CA PRO A 248 -14.49 -4.58 -33.81
C PRO A 248 -13.91 -5.28 -35.04
N ASP A 249 -13.04 -6.27 -34.82
CA ASP A 249 -12.40 -7.09 -35.86
C ASP A 249 -13.41 -7.49 -36.95
N PRO A 250 -13.17 -7.13 -38.24
CA PRO A 250 -14.10 -7.43 -39.33
C PRO A 250 -14.43 -8.95 -39.49
N ALA A 251 -13.64 -9.81 -38.86
CA ALA A 251 -13.93 -11.26 -38.81
C ALA A 251 -15.14 -11.66 -37.96
N SER A 252 -15.74 -10.72 -37.21
CA SER A 252 -16.94 -10.99 -36.39
C SER A 252 -18.25 -10.61 -37.09
N SER A 253 -18.22 -10.11 -38.32
CA SER A 253 -19.37 -9.60 -39.09
C SER A 253 -19.73 -10.45 -40.29
N THR A 254 -19.33 -11.72 -40.35
CA THR A 254 -19.96 -12.65 -41.32
C THR A 254 -21.29 -13.15 -40.78
N PRO A 255 -22.42 -12.73 -41.32
CA PRO A 255 -23.66 -13.42 -41.09
C PRO A 255 -23.52 -14.77 -41.81
N ASP A 256 -23.79 -15.87 -41.08
CA ASP A 256 -24.11 -17.12 -41.72
C ASP A 256 -25.28 -16.89 -42.67
N ALA A 257 -24.97 -16.80 -43.98
CA ALA A 257 -25.94 -16.83 -45.03
C ALA A 257 -26.24 -18.29 -45.40
N ALA A 258 -27.52 -18.61 -45.36
CA ALA A 258 -28.25 -19.77 -45.81
C ALA A 258 -28.54 -20.88 -44.79
#